data_60022e1a9642b3de24ac51b2e08a2cf2
#
_entry.id   60022e1a9642b3de24ac51b2e08a2cf2
#
_cell.length_a   1.000
_cell.length_b   1.000
_cell.length_c   1.000
_cell.angle_alpha   90.00
_cell.angle_beta   90.00
_cell.angle_gamma   90.00
#
_symmetry.space_group_name_H-M   'P 1'
#
loop_
_entity.id
_entity.type
_entity.pdbx_description
1 polymer ?
#
loop_
_entity_poly.entity_id
_entity_poly.type
_entity_poly.pdbx_seq_one_letter_code
_entity_poly.pdbx_strand_id
1 'polypeptide(L)'
;MINVKGTDYIVLGKLGQGMSGEVLRVQEVKTGELRAIKCVDLSCIEKETAQGCLEEVSMLDRLRAPCIITMFTYEIKSNLLYVVMEMGDTDLSKLLRSMSREKQLPLTMILYYWTEMLTAVNHIHDNGVIHSDLKPANFLLVRGRLKLIDFGIASTVNADMTSVVKNTSLGTLNYISPEAINDIGGNGDSPSDNNQYKINFKSDVWSLGCILYSLVYGQTPFQHIRANWAKVNAITNPNHKIAFPPADSTNRRGYTSPPPFLIDVMRRCLQHDRKARPTVSQLLQIPYVGCNCPPASSLPSIPPSILSKIKHSLEENEWRQLLEALERRKPLQ
;
A
#
# COMPACT_ATOMS: atom_id res chain seq x y z
N MET A 1 14.29 -29.44 1.90
CA MET A 1 15.35 -28.54 2.37
C MET A 1 15.87 -27.78 1.16
N ILE A 2 16.08 -26.48 1.28
CA ILE A 2 16.60 -25.60 0.20
C ILE A 2 17.89 -24.99 0.71
N ASN A 3 18.94 -24.99 -0.12
CA ASN A 3 20.20 -24.28 0.18
C ASN A 3 20.32 -23.07 -0.70
N VAL A 4 20.50 -21.89 -0.11
CA VAL A 4 20.72 -20.61 -0.81
C VAL A 4 22.00 -19.97 -0.28
N LYS A 5 22.98 -19.76 -1.12
CA LYS A 5 24.32 -19.23 -0.78
C LYS A 5 24.93 -19.85 0.48
N GLY A 6 24.86 -21.19 0.59
CA GLY A 6 25.44 -21.93 1.71
C GLY A 6 24.63 -21.89 3.01
N THR A 7 23.45 -21.29 3.03
CA THR A 7 22.52 -21.33 4.14
C THR A 7 21.40 -22.31 3.86
N ASP A 8 21.15 -23.21 4.82
CA ASP A 8 20.10 -24.25 4.70
C ASP A 8 18.79 -23.78 5.31
N TYR A 9 17.70 -24.05 4.58
CA TYR A 9 16.33 -23.71 4.95
C TYR A 9 15.43 -24.92 4.90
N ILE A 10 14.68 -25.16 5.98
CA ILE A 10 13.64 -26.21 6.05
C ILE A 10 12.34 -25.61 5.51
N VAL A 11 11.74 -26.23 4.50
CA VAL A 11 10.44 -25.82 3.96
C VAL A 11 9.35 -26.25 4.93
N LEU A 12 8.58 -25.26 5.42
CA LEU A 12 7.46 -25.47 6.34
C LEU A 12 6.10 -25.45 5.63
N GLY A 13 6.01 -24.86 4.44
CA GLY A 13 4.78 -24.79 3.67
C GLY A 13 4.84 -23.74 2.57
N LYS A 14 3.73 -23.59 1.85
CA LYS A 14 3.55 -22.63 0.77
C LYS A 14 2.75 -21.42 1.27
N LEU A 15 3.23 -20.21 1.01
CA LEU A 15 2.56 -18.95 1.35
C LEU A 15 1.67 -18.44 0.22
N GLY A 16 2.10 -18.65 -1.03
CA GLY A 16 1.36 -18.22 -2.21
C GLY A 16 1.98 -18.72 -3.50
N GLN A 17 1.23 -18.54 -4.58
CA GLN A 17 1.67 -18.80 -5.95
C GLN A 17 1.24 -17.63 -6.82
N GLY A 18 2.18 -17.07 -7.56
CA GLY A 18 1.97 -16.00 -8.54
C GLY A 18 2.29 -16.46 -9.95
N MET A 19 2.14 -15.56 -10.92
CA MET A 19 2.50 -15.83 -12.32
C MET A 19 4.00 -16.10 -12.50
N SER A 20 4.84 -15.46 -11.69
CA SER A 20 6.30 -15.57 -11.75
C SER A 20 6.90 -16.65 -10.86
N GLY A 21 6.10 -17.44 -10.11
CA GLY A 21 6.63 -18.48 -9.24
C GLY A 21 5.86 -18.69 -7.95
N GLU A 22 6.46 -19.40 -7.01
CA GLU A 22 5.85 -19.68 -5.71
C GLU A 22 6.64 -19.04 -4.57
N VAL A 23 5.94 -18.75 -3.46
CA VAL A 23 6.54 -18.25 -2.23
C VAL A 23 6.39 -19.28 -1.14
N LEU A 24 7.50 -19.70 -0.55
CA LEU A 24 7.58 -20.72 0.48
C LEU A 24 7.85 -20.08 1.85
N ARG A 25 7.17 -20.61 2.87
CA ARG A 25 7.52 -20.40 4.27
C ARG A 25 8.62 -21.37 4.64
N VAL A 26 9.72 -20.83 5.14
CA VAL A 26 10.89 -21.61 5.51
C VAL A 26 11.41 -21.22 6.88
N GLN A 27 12.21 -22.11 7.48
CA GLN A 27 12.96 -21.84 8.70
C GLN A 27 14.46 -21.98 8.39
N GLU A 28 15.23 -20.97 8.72
CA GLU A 28 16.68 -20.98 8.61
C GLU A 28 17.26 -21.93 9.67
N VAL A 29 18.04 -22.92 9.26
CA VAL A 29 18.52 -23.98 10.16
C VAL A 29 19.42 -23.44 11.27
N LYS A 30 20.29 -22.47 10.96
CA LYS A 30 21.27 -21.95 11.92
C LYS A 30 20.65 -21.06 12.99
N THR A 31 19.69 -20.20 12.60
CA THR A 31 19.12 -19.18 13.50
C THR A 31 17.77 -19.58 14.07
N GLY A 32 17.09 -20.55 13.45
CA GLY A 32 15.70 -20.91 13.74
C GLY A 32 14.69 -19.87 13.28
N GLU A 33 15.13 -18.79 12.61
CA GLU A 33 14.25 -17.70 12.18
C GLU A 33 13.38 -18.09 10.98
N LEU A 34 12.15 -17.60 10.99
CA LEU A 34 11.24 -17.77 9.86
C LEU A 34 11.57 -16.78 8.74
N ARG A 35 11.59 -17.29 7.50
CA ARG A 35 11.85 -16.54 6.27
C ARG A 35 10.80 -16.88 5.23
N ALA A 36 10.69 -16.03 4.21
CA ALA A 36 9.99 -16.33 2.97
C ALA A 36 11.02 -16.52 1.85
N ILE A 37 10.86 -17.56 1.04
CA ILE A 37 11.67 -17.74 -0.18
C ILE A 37 10.74 -17.70 -1.38
N LYS A 38 10.95 -16.69 -2.27
CA LYS A 38 10.32 -16.63 -3.60
C LYS A 38 11.17 -17.48 -4.54
N CYS A 39 10.56 -18.50 -5.16
CA CYS A 39 11.18 -19.41 -6.10
C CYS A 39 10.59 -19.15 -7.49
N VAL A 40 11.44 -18.80 -8.45
CA VAL A 40 11.04 -18.50 -9.83
C VAL A 40 11.82 -19.40 -10.78
N ASP A 41 11.11 -20.15 -11.62
CA ASP A 41 11.75 -20.94 -12.68
C ASP A 41 11.91 -20.06 -13.94
N LEU A 42 13.13 -19.58 -14.15
CA LEU A 42 13.48 -18.71 -15.27
C LEU A 42 13.44 -19.41 -16.63
N SER A 43 13.41 -20.76 -16.66
CA SER A 43 13.31 -21.53 -17.91
C SER A 43 11.86 -21.65 -18.41
N CYS A 44 10.89 -21.50 -17.52
CA CYS A 44 9.45 -21.65 -17.80
C CYS A 44 8.74 -20.34 -18.10
N ILE A 45 9.46 -19.21 -18.10
CA ILE A 45 8.89 -17.87 -18.31
C ILE A 45 9.56 -17.18 -19.51
N GLU A 46 8.88 -16.23 -20.11
CA GLU A 46 9.42 -15.41 -21.21
C GLU A 46 10.65 -14.64 -20.76
N LYS A 47 11.59 -14.36 -21.70
CA LYS A 47 12.85 -13.67 -21.40
C LYS A 47 12.63 -12.30 -20.75
N GLU A 48 11.64 -11.56 -21.22
CA GLU A 48 11.27 -10.25 -20.67
C GLU A 48 10.80 -10.38 -19.21
N THR A 49 10.00 -11.39 -18.90
CA THR A 49 9.56 -11.68 -17.51
C THR A 49 10.73 -12.12 -16.64
N ALA A 50 11.65 -12.93 -17.17
CA ALA A 50 12.86 -13.33 -16.46
C ALA A 50 13.75 -12.13 -16.13
N GLN A 51 13.94 -11.22 -17.12
CA GLN A 51 14.68 -9.98 -16.92
C GLN A 51 14.01 -9.10 -15.85
N GLY A 52 12.68 -8.97 -15.89
CA GLY A 52 11.90 -8.24 -14.87
C GLY A 52 12.10 -8.79 -13.46
N CYS A 53 12.19 -10.12 -13.29
CA CYS A 53 12.48 -10.73 -11.98
C CYS A 53 13.87 -10.35 -11.45
N LEU A 54 14.88 -10.25 -12.33
CA LEU A 54 16.23 -9.83 -11.95
C LEU A 54 16.28 -8.33 -11.61
N GLU A 55 15.55 -7.51 -12.33
CA GLU A 55 15.40 -6.08 -12.05
C GLU A 55 14.69 -5.85 -10.70
N GLU A 56 13.65 -6.63 -10.37
CA GLU A 56 12.99 -6.61 -9.06
C GLU A 56 13.98 -6.89 -7.92
N VAL A 57 14.83 -7.92 -8.07
CA VAL A 57 15.89 -8.22 -7.09
C VAL A 57 16.87 -7.06 -6.94
N SER A 58 17.30 -6.45 -8.04
CA SER A 58 18.18 -5.28 -8.03
C SER A 58 17.51 -4.08 -7.35
N MET A 59 16.22 -3.86 -7.60
CA MET A 59 15.44 -2.80 -6.96
C MET A 59 15.32 -3.01 -5.45
N LEU A 60 15.02 -4.24 -4.99
CA LEU A 60 14.97 -4.57 -3.57
C LEU A 60 16.28 -4.27 -2.85
N ASP A 61 17.40 -4.52 -3.52
CA ASP A 61 18.73 -4.20 -2.96
C ASP A 61 18.98 -2.69 -2.89
N ARG A 62 18.60 -1.96 -3.93
CA ARG A 62 18.76 -0.49 -4.03
C ARG A 62 17.83 0.28 -3.09
N LEU A 63 16.59 -0.18 -2.92
CA LEU A 63 15.52 0.52 -2.19
C LEU A 63 15.43 0.14 -0.71
N ARG A 64 16.48 -0.42 -0.11
CA ARG A 64 16.48 -0.85 1.29
C ARG A 64 16.03 0.27 2.23
N ALA A 65 14.89 0.04 2.91
CA ALA A 65 14.34 0.95 3.90
C ALA A 65 13.40 0.19 4.87
N PRO A 66 13.10 0.74 6.05
CA PRO A 66 12.17 0.12 7.00
C PRO A 66 10.75 -0.11 6.44
N CYS A 67 10.34 0.68 5.44
CA CYS A 67 9.03 0.58 4.77
C CYS A 67 9.04 -0.34 3.54
N ILE A 68 10.18 -0.94 3.20
CA ILE A 68 10.33 -1.89 2.09
C ILE A 68 10.61 -3.28 2.68
N ILE A 69 10.11 -4.33 2.02
CA ILE A 69 10.42 -5.72 2.42
C ILE A 69 11.93 -5.95 2.41
N THR A 70 12.46 -6.54 3.46
CA THR A 70 13.89 -6.82 3.54
C THR A 70 14.22 -8.07 2.76
N MET A 71 15.06 -7.94 1.74
CA MET A 71 15.71 -9.06 1.08
C MET A 71 17.04 -9.36 1.79
N PHE A 72 17.26 -10.60 2.24
CA PHE A 72 18.49 -11.01 2.90
C PHE A 72 19.55 -11.44 1.88
N THR A 73 19.15 -12.26 0.92
CA THR A 73 20.03 -12.76 -0.15
C THR A 73 19.20 -13.32 -1.30
N TYR A 74 19.86 -13.52 -2.43
CA TYR A 74 19.30 -14.27 -3.56
C TYR A 74 20.36 -15.13 -4.24
N GLU A 75 19.95 -16.18 -4.95
CA GLU A 75 20.82 -17.05 -5.72
C GLU A 75 20.07 -17.55 -6.95
N ILE A 76 20.81 -17.67 -8.07
CA ILE A 76 20.33 -18.37 -9.26
C ILE A 76 21.07 -19.69 -9.38
N LYS A 77 20.34 -20.79 -9.36
CA LYS A 77 20.89 -22.13 -9.44
C LYS A 77 20.04 -22.96 -10.40
N SER A 78 20.66 -23.51 -11.45
CA SER A 78 19.99 -24.34 -12.45
C SER A 78 18.71 -23.70 -13.01
N ASN A 79 18.77 -22.42 -13.41
CA ASN A 79 17.64 -21.59 -13.87
C ASN A 79 16.54 -21.30 -12.82
N LEU A 80 16.73 -21.70 -11.57
CA LEU A 80 15.85 -21.32 -10.47
C LEU A 80 16.41 -20.11 -9.74
N LEU A 81 15.64 -19.04 -9.67
CA LEU A 81 15.93 -17.86 -8.85
C LEU A 81 15.29 -18.06 -7.48
N TYR A 82 16.12 -18.04 -6.45
CA TYR A 82 15.69 -18.05 -5.04
C TYR A 82 15.94 -16.69 -4.43
N VAL A 83 14.89 -16.05 -3.89
CA VAL A 83 14.99 -14.76 -3.20
C VAL A 83 14.55 -14.95 -1.75
N VAL A 84 15.49 -14.81 -0.81
CA VAL A 84 15.22 -14.96 0.63
C VAL A 84 14.86 -13.61 1.22
N MET A 85 13.67 -13.53 1.79
CA MET A 85 13.10 -12.28 2.33
C MET A 85 12.62 -12.46 3.76
N GLU A 86 12.41 -11.35 4.46
CA GLU A 86 11.71 -11.37 5.74
C GLU A 86 10.28 -11.88 5.57
N MET A 87 9.80 -12.56 6.62
CA MET A 87 8.46 -13.12 6.63
C MET A 87 7.48 -12.11 7.19
N GLY A 88 6.39 -11.87 6.48
CA GLY A 88 5.27 -11.08 6.99
C GLY A 88 4.20 -11.93 7.63
N ASP A 89 3.40 -11.28 8.48
CA ASP A 89 2.30 -11.91 9.20
C ASP A 89 1.07 -12.09 8.29
N THR A 90 0.71 -11.05 7.55
CA THR A 90 -0.42 -11.03 6.59
C THR A 90 -0.25 -9.85 5.63
N ASP A 91 -0.99 -9.85 4.52
CA ASP A 91 -1.09 -8.70 3.63
C ASP A 91 -2.35 -7.86 3.92
N LEU A 92 -2.32 -6.57 3.52
CA LEU A 92 -3.41 -5.64 3.74
C LEU A 92 -4.72 -6.09 3.05
N SER A 93 -4.64 -6.83 1.93
CA SER A 93 -5.83 -7.36 1.25
C SER A 93 -6.53 -8.43 2.09
N LYS A 94 -5.78 -9.34 2.70
CA LYS A 94 -6.32 -10.36 3.61
C LYS A 94 -6.90 -9.71 4.87
N LEU A 95 -6.19 -8.72 5.43
CA LEU A 95 -6.66 -7.95 6.56
C LEU A 95 -8.00 -7.26 6.26
N LEU A 96 -8.11 -6.53 5.15
CA LEU A 96 -9.34 -5.88 4.73
C LEU A 96 -10.50 -6.87 4.54
N ARG A 97 -10.25 -8.03 3.97
CA ARG A 97 -11.27 -9.08 3.79
C ARG A 97 -11.75 -9.67 5.12
N SER A 98 -10.87 -9.84 6.09
CA SER A 98 -11.24 -10.35 7.40
C SER A 98 -12.10 -9.35 8.18
N MET A 99 -11.84 -8.05 8.02
CA MET A 99 -12.52 -6.98 8.74
C MET A 99 -13.84 -6.55 8.08
N SER A 100 -13.94 -6.59 6.74
CA SER A 100 -15.14 -6.12 6.01
C SER A 100 -16.42 -6.91 6.30
N ARG A 101 -16.30 -8.08 6.95
CA ARG A 101 -17.44 -8.92 7.28
C ARG A 101 -18.20 -8.46 8.54
N GLU A 102 -17.58 -7.71 9.42
CA GLU A 102 -18.16 -7.43 10.74
C GLU A 102 -18.11 -5.97 11.21
N LYS A 103 -17.11 -5.17 10.89
CA LYS A 103 -16.95 -3.79 11.40
C LYS A 103 -16.16 -2.88 10.48
N GLN A 104 -16.51 -1.58 10.48
CA GLN A 104 -15.71 -0.51 9.90
C GLN A 104 -14.37 -0.40 10.63
N LEU A 105 -13.29 -0.15 9.88
CA LEU A 105 -11.99 0.17 10.47
C LEU A 105 -12.07 1.43 11.33
N PRO A 106 -11.52 1.43 12.55
CA PRO A 106 -11.34 2.65 13.32
C PRO A 106 -10.54 3.69 12.53
N LEU A 107 -10.92 4.96 12.65
CA LEU A 107 -10.24 6.06 11.96
C LEU A 107 -8.71 6.04 12.21
N THR A 108 -8.30 5.75 13.43
CA THR A 108 -6.89 5.67 13.81
C THR A 108 -6.13 4.60 13.02
N MET A 109 -6.76 3.46 12.75
CA MET A 109 -6.17 2.40 11.91
C MET A 109 -6.12 2.79 10.43
N ILE A 110 -7.18 3.45 9.92
CA ILE A 110 -7.19 3.97 8.54
C ILE A 110 -6.03 4.95 8.37
N LEU A 111 -5.86 5.90 9.28
CA LEU A 111 -4.79 6.89 9.23
C LEU A 111 -3.40 6.26 9.38
N TYR A 112 -3.28 5.25 10.26
CA TYR A 112 -2.03 4.52 10.42
C TYR A 112 -1.61 3.83 9.12
N TYR A 113 -2.49 3.01 8.51
CA TYR A 113 -2.17 2.33 7.26
C TYR A 113 -1.96 3.31 6.11
N TRP A 114 -2.75 4.38 6.06
CA TRP A 114 -2.58 5.43 5.07
C TRP A 114 -1.20 6.07 5.14
N THR A 115 -0.76 6.47 6.32
CA THR A 115 0.56 7.08 6.52
C THR A 115 1.70 6.11 6.20
N GLU A 116 1.59 4.84 6.60
CA GLU A 116 2.59 3.81 6.28
C GLU A 116 2.69 3.58 4.76
N MET A 117 1.55 3.51 4.05
CA MET A 117 1.53 3.38 2.59
C MET A 117 2.16 4.60 1.90
N LEU A 118 1.80 5.80 2.32
CA LEU A 118 2.40 7.03 1.79
C LEU A 118 3.90 7.05 2.02
N THR A 119 4.38 6.66 3.20
CA THR A 119 5.81 6.61 3.53
C THR A 119 6.56 5.65 2.59
N ALA A 120 6.00 4.47 2.37
CA ALA A 120 6.61 3.48 1.48
C ALA A 120 6.64 3.95 0.02
N VAL A 121 5.53 4.51 -0.49
CA VAL A 121 5.46 4.98 -1.87
C VAL A 121 6.28 6.26 -2.07
N ASN A 122 6.34 7.16 -1.08
CA ASN A 122 7.23 8.33 -1.16
C ASN A 122 8.69 7.91 -1.26
N HIS A 123 9.11 6.90 -0.48
CA HIS A 123 10.47 6.40 -0.53
C HIS A 123 10.86 5.91 -1.93
N ILE A 124 10.01 5.14 -2.61
CA ILE A 124 10.30 4.69 -3.98
C ILE A 124 10.26 5.83 -4.99
N HIS A 125 9.32 6.79 -4.83
CA HIS A 125 9.23 7.97 -5.69
C HIS A 125 10.46 8.87 -5.58
N ASP A 126 10.98 9.10 -4.37
CA ASP A 126 12.22 9.86 -4.12
C ASP A 126 13.44 9.19 -4.75
N ASN A 127 13.40 7.88 -4.97
CA ASN A 127 14.41 7.10 -5.67
C ASN A 127 14.13 6.93 -7.19
N GLY A 128 13.16 7.69 -7.73
CA GLY A 128 12.83 7.70 -9.15
C GLY A 128 12.06 6.46 -9.63
N VAL A 129 11.47 5.68 -8.73
CA VAL A 129 10.75 4.44 -9.05
C VAL A 129 9.24 4.66 -8.99
N ILE A 130 8.54 4.22 -10.05
CA ILE A 130 7.08 4.16 -10.13
C ILE A 130 6.68 2.71 -9.92
N HIS A 131 5.72 2.46 -9.02
CA HIS A 131 5.26 1.09 -8.74
C HIS A 131 4.37 0.53 -9.84
N SER A 132 3.45 1.35 -10.35
CA SER A 132 2.49 1.07 -11.44
C SER A 132 1.38 0.03 -11.18
N ASP A 133 1.52 -0.85 -10.18
CA ASP A 133 0.50 -1.87 -9.81
C ASP A 133 0.20 -1.87 -8.30
N LEU A 134 0.04 -0.69 -7.69
CA LEU A 134 -0.29 -0.60 -6.28
C LEU A 134 -1.69 -1.14 -5.98
N LYS A 135 -1.74 -2.08 -5.04
CA LYS A 135 -2.97 -2.70 -4.50
C LYS A 135 -2.73 -3.17 -3.06
N PRO A 136 -3.76 -3.43 -2.26
CA PRO A 136 -3.58 -3.86 -0.86
C PRO A 136 -2.71 -5.11 -0.68
N ALA A 137 -2.69 -6.01 -1.67
CA ALA A 137 -1.87 -7.22 -1.63
C ALA A 137 -0.36 -6.94 -1.67
N ASN A 138 0.06 -5.75 -2.18
CA ASN A 138 1.46 -5.36 -2.22
C ASN A 138 1.96 -4.74 -0.90
N PHE A 139 1.11 -4.60 0.10
CA PHE A 139 1.48 -4.10 1.43
C PHE A 139 1.39 -5.24 2.45
N LEU A 140 2.55 -5.67 2.94
CA LEU A 140 2.71 -6.77 3.88
C LEU A 140 2.86 -6.20 5.31
N LEU A 141 2.11 -6.76 6.27
CA LEU A 141 2.34 -6.48 7.67
C LEU A 141 3.50 -7.34 8.17
N VAL A 142 4.50 -6.69 8.76
CA VAL A 142 5.64 -7.32 9.39
C VAL A 142 5.80 -6.71 10.77
N ARG A 143 5.52 -7.49 11.82
CA ARG A 143 5.59 -7.02 13.22
C ARG A 143 4.82 -5.71 13.45
N GLY A 144 3.63 -5.62 12.87
CA GLY A 144 2.75 -4.46 13.01
C GLY A 144 3.04 -3.28 12.07
N ARG A 145 4.12 -3.28 11.29
CA ARG A 145 4.46 -2.24 10.30
C ARG A 145 4.08 -2.67 8.90
N LEU A 146 3.62 -1.73 8.07
CA LEU A 146 3.40 -2.01 6.65
C LEU A 146 4.72 -1.87 5.88
N LYS A 147 4.99 -2.85 5.03
CA LYS A 147 6.12 -2.86 4.11
C LYS A 147 5.64 -3.12 2.69
N LEU A 148 6.18 -2.36 1.75
CA LEU A 148 5.88 -2.52 0.34
C LEU A 148 6.65 -3.72 -0.21
N ILE A 149 5.94 -4.56 -0.97
CA ILE A 149 6.47 -5.72 -1.70
C ILE A 149 6.13 -5.59 -3.17
N ASP A 150 6.79 -6.34 -4.02
CA ASP A 150 6.53 -6.42 -5.46
C ASP A 150 6.55 -5.07 -6.18
N PHE A 151 7.65 -4.71 -6.80
CA PHE A 151 7.83 -3.42 -7.48
C PHE A 151 7.25 -3.40 -8.91
N GLY A 152 6.36 -4.33 -9.27
CA GLY A 152 5.61 -4.30 -10.52
C GLY A 152 6.43 -4.27 -11.81
N ILE A 153 7.77 -4.42 -11.71
CA ILE A 153 8.70 -4.26 -12.83
C ILE A 153 8.46 -5.33 -13.91
N ALA A 154 7.88 -6.45 -13.52
CA ALA A 154 7.50 -7.51 -14.46
C ALA A 154 6.39 -7.12 -15.45
N SER A 155 5.75 -5.98 -15.29
CA SER A 155 4.70 -5.46 -16.18
C SER A 155 5.12 -4.22 -16.97
N THR A 156 6.31 -3.72 -16.76
CA THR A 156 6.81 -2.61 -17.56
C THR A 156 7.38 -3.12 -18.86
N VAL A 157 6.87 -2.59 -19.90
CA VAL A 157 7.50 -2.23 -21.16
C VAL A 157 7.01 -2.92 -22.42
N ASN A 158 6.68 -4.19 -22.53
CA ASN A 158 6.33 -4.74 -23.86
C ASN A 158 5.30 -5.87 -23.93
N ALA A 159 4.46 -6.07 -22.93
CA ALA A 159 3.30 -6.93 -23.16
C ALA A 159 2.30 -6.16 -24.04
N ASP A 160 1.94 -6.74 -25.20
CA ASP A 160 0.79 -6.31 -25.99
C ASP A 160 -0.40 -6.12 -25.04
N MET A 161 -0.77 -4.87 -24.80
CA MET A 161 -1.63 -4.52 -23.66
C MET A 161 -3.07 -4.97 -23.84
N THR A 162 -3.47 -5.42 -25.02
CA THR A 162 -4.69 -6.18 -25.22
C THR A 162 -4.70 -7.49 -24.43
N SER A 163 -3.54 -8.09 -24.20
CA SER A 163 -3.40 -9.28 -23.35
C SER A 163 -3.40 -8.93 -21.87
N VAL A 164 -2.92 -7.76 -21.46
CA VAL A 164 -2.96 -7.32 -20.05
C VAL A 164 -4.38 -7.11 -19.57
N VAL A 165 -5.25 -6.44 -20.35
CA VAL A 165 -6.68 -6.31 -20.02
C VAL A 165 -7.38 -7.67 -20.00
N LYS A 166 -7.03 -8.58 -20.92
CA LYS A 166 -7.59 -9.94 -20.96
C LYS A 166 -7.09 -10.83 -19.82
N ASN A 167 -5.83 -10.66 -19.38
CA ASN A 167 -5.20 -11.48 -18.36
C ASN A 167 -5.20 -10.84 -16.97
N THR A 168 -5.52 -9.54 -16.85
CA THR A 168 -5.63 -8.85 -15.58
C THR A 168 -6.81 -9.41 -14.80
N SER A 169 -6.55 -9.98 -13.63
CA SER A 169 -7.61 -10.46 -12.76
C SER A 169 -8.59 -9.32 -12.46
N LEU A 170 -9.88 -9.63 -12.40
CA LEU A 170 -10.97 -8.68 -12.06
C LEU A 170 -10.64 -7.78 -10.86
N GLY A 171 -9.79 -8.25 -9.94
CA GLY A 171 -9.35 -7.54 -8.76
C GLY A 171 -8.41 -6.36 -9.05
N THR A 172 -7.50 -6.50 -9.99
CA THR A 172 -6.46 -5.49 -10.29
C THR A 172 -7.02 -4.26 -11.00
N LEU A 173 -8.02 -4.43 -11.90
CA LEU A 173 -8.70 -3.32 -12.58
C LEU A 173 -9.31 -2.27 -11.62
N ASN A 174 -9.54 -2.63 -10.35
CA ASN A 174 -10.13 -1.72 -9.39
C ASN A 174 -9.16 -0.62 -8.90
N TYR A 175 -7.88 -0.73 -9.19
CA TYR A 175 -6.82 0.19 -8.72
C TYR A 175 -6.11 0.93 -9.86
N ILE A 176 -6.36 0.55 -11.11
CA ILE A 176 -5.68 1.09 -12.29
C ILE A 176 -6.12 2.52 -12.57
N SER A 177 -5.16 3.37 -12.96
CA SER A 177 -5.45 4.78 -13.27
C SER A 177 -6.02 4.96 -14.68
N PRO A 178 -6.81 6.04 -14.93
CA PRO A 178 -7.38 6.33 -16.25
C PRO A 178 -6.33 6.41 -17.36
N GLU A 179 -5.20 7.08 -17.09
CA GLU A 179 -4.12 7.21 -18.06
C GLU A 179 -3.45 5.87 -18.38
N ALA A 180 -3.29 4.98 -17.40
CA ALA A 180 -2.73 3.66 -17.64
C ALA A 180 -3.63 2.81 -18.57
N ILE A 181 -4.96 2.98 -18.48
CA ILE A 181 -5.92 2.32 -19.38
C ILE A 181 -5.88 2.92 -20.77
N ASN A 182 -5.86 4.26 -20.91
CA ASN A 182 -5.88 4.94 -22.21
C ASN A 182 -4.64 4.63 -23.06
N ASP A 183 -3.50 4.37 -22.39
CA ASP A 183 -2.29 3.94 -23.09
C ASP A 183 -2.42 2.55 -23.71
N ILE A 184 -3.31 1.74 -23.16
CA ILE A 184 -3.61 0.39 -23.61
C ILE A 184 -4.48 0.39 -24.89
N GLY A 185 -5.38 1.36 -25.05
CA GLY A 185 -6.39 1.40 -26.13
C GLY A 185 -6.06 2.31 -27.31
N GLY A 186 -4.93 3.01 -27.28
CA GLY A 186 -4.54 3.94 -28.34
C GLY A 186 -4.05 3.24 -29.61
N ASN A 187 -4.91 3.14 -30.64
CA ASN A 187 -4.47 2.97 -32.01
C ASN A 187 -3.45 4.08 -32.33
N GLY A 188 -2.21 3.67 -32.58
CA GLY A 188 -1.12 4.57 -32.93
C GLY A 188 -1.33 5.25 -34.27
N ASP A 189 -1.98 6.40 -34.28
CA ASP A 189 -1.95 7.37 -35.36
C ASP A 189 -1.67 8.76 -34.78
N SER A 190 -0.41 8.97 -34.43
CA SER A 190 0.27 10.28 -34.48
C SER A 190 1.74 10.13 -34.08
N PRO A 191 2.68 10.26 -35.03
CA PRO A 191 4.11 10.36 -34.73
C PRO A 191 4.47 11.82 -34.49
N SER A 192 4.20 12.37 -33.34
CA SER A 192 4.83 13.63 -32.93
C SER A 192 4.68 13.80 -31.41
N ASP A 193 5.76 13.66 -30.80
CA ASP A 193 6.30 14.10 -29.55
C ASP A 193 6.87 12.96 -28.68
N ASN A 194 8.15 13.13 -28.35
CA ASN A 194 8.98 12.31 -27.46
C ASN A 194 8.40 12.17 -26.05
N ASN A 195 7.26 11.50 -25.88
CA ASN A 195 6.70 11.15 -24.57
C ASN A 195 6.35 9.66 -24.54
N GLN A 196 7.39 8.87 -24.48
CA GLN A 196 7.33 7.49 -24.00
C GLN A 196 6.90 7.52 -22.53
N TYR A 197 5.87 6.74 -22.20
CA TYR A 197 5.33 6.42 -20.86
C TYR A 197 4.34 7.43 -20.26
N LYS A 198 3.05 7.10 -20.39
CA LYS A 198 1.95 7.82 -19.74
C LYS A 198 1.75 7.40 -18.27
N ILE A 199 2.22 6.20 -17.87
CA ILE A 199 2.32 5.79 -16.46
C ILE A 199 3.38 6.69 -15.80
N ASN A 200 3.02 7.31 -14.68
CA ASN A 200 3.87 8.22 -13.93
C ASN A 200 3.59 8.15 -12.43
N PHE A 201 4.35 8.90 -11.63
CA PHE A 201 4.16 8.97 -10.18
C PHE A 201 2.71 9.28 -9.74
N LYS A 202 1.93 10.00 -10.56
CA LYS A 202 0.53 10.32 -10.28
C LYS A 202 -0.42 9.14 -10.52
N SER A 203 0.01 8.12 -11.27
CA SER A 203 -0.72 6.87 -11.41
C SER A 203 -0.75 6.09 -10.09
N ASP A 204 0.36 6.06 -9.36
CA ASP A 204 0.42 5.47 -8.02
C ASP A 204 -0.47 6.22 -7.02
N VAL A 205 -0.60 7.54 -7.16
CA VAL A 205 -1.50 8.35 -6.32
C VAL A 205 -2.97 7.98 -6.54
N TRP A 206 -3.39 7.71 -7.78
CA TRP A 206 -4.73 7.18 -8.05
C TRP A 206 -4.96 5.85 -7.37
N SER A 207 -4.02 4.92 -7.51
CA SER A 207 -4.10 3.59 -6.89
C SER A 207 -4.18 3.69 -5.36
N LEU A 208 -3.37 4.55 -4.73
CA LEU A 208 -3.44 4.87 -3.30
C LEU A 208 -4.81 5.44 -2.92
N GLY A 209 -5.39 6.32 -3.74
CA GLY A 209 -6.74 6.84 -3.55
C GLY A 209 -7.81 5.74 -3.56
N CYS A 210 -7.71 4.76 -4.47
CA CYS A 210 -8.58 3.59 -4.50
C CYS A 210 -8.42 2.69 -3.26
N ILE A 211 -7.18 2.54 -2.76
CA ILE A 211 -6.91 1.79 -1.52
C ILE A 211 -7.50 2.54 -0.31
N LEU A 212 -7.28 3.85 -0.21
CA LEU A 212 -7.87 4.66 0.87
C LEU A 212 -9.41 4.57 0.85
N TYR A 213 -10.02 4.66 -0.33
CA TYR A 213 -11.46 4.48 -0.50
C TYR A 213 -11.91 3.11 0.04
N SER A 214 -11.16 2.04 -0.23
CA SER A 214 -11.50 0.71 0.29
C SER A 214 -11.27 0.56 1.80
N LEU A 215 -10.31 1.26 2.38
CA LEU A 215 -10.14 1.33 3.85
C LEU A 215 -11.35 2.00 4.52
N VAL A 216 -11.90 3.04 3.88
CA VAL A 216 -13.01 3.85 4.41
C VAL A 216 -14.36 3.17 4.19
N TYR A 217 -14.62 2.68 2.96
CA TYR A 217 -15.95 2.19 2.55
C TYR A 217 -16.05 0.66 2.44
N GLY A 218 -14.95 -0.08 2.64
CA GLY A 218 -14.90 -1.54 2.52
C GLY A 218 -14.99 -2.05 1.06
N GLN A 219 -14.97 -1.16 0.08
CA GLN A 219 -15.01 -1.47 -1.35
C GLN A 219 -14.27 -0.41 -2.16
N THR A 220 -13.79 -0.74 -3.35
CA THR A 220 -13.16 0.24 -4.26
C THR A 220 -14.21 1.09 -4.99
N PRO A 221 -13.84 2.28 -5.54
CA PRO A 221 -14.79 3.20 -6.17
C PRO A 221 -15.63 2.56 -7.27
N PHE A 222 -15.06 1.64 -8.04
CA PHE A 222 -15.69 1.00 -9.20
C PHE A 222 -16.03 -0.47 -8.97
N GLN A 223 -15.99 -0.98 -7.75
CA GLN A 223 -16.21 -2.40 -7.45
C GLN A 223 -17.62 -2.87 -7.78
N HIS A 224 -18.61 -1.97 -7.71
CA HIS A 224 -19.99 -2.25 -8.03
C HIS A 224 -20.24 -2.54 -9.51
N ILE A 225 -19.32 -2.12 -10.40
CA ILE A 225 -19.40 -2.35 -11.84
C ILE A 225 -18.79 -3.73 -12.14
N ARG A 226 -19.63 -4.70 -12.52
CA ARG A 226 -19.20 -6.09 -12.72
C ARG A 226 -18.56 -6.35 -14.09
N ALA A 227 -19.09 -5.72 -15.15
CA ALA A 227 -18.59 -5.90 -16.49
C ALA A 227 -17.28 -5.14 -16.71
N ASN A 228 -16.21 -5.82 -17.16
CA ASN A 228 -14.88 -5.22 -17.33
C ASN A 228 -14.90 -4.00 -18.26
N TRP A 229 -15.57 -4.13 -19.43
CA TRP A 229 -15.67 -3.03 -20.38
C TRP A 229 -16.40 -1.80 -19.80
N ALA A 230 -17.47 -2.01 -19.04
CA ALA A 230 -18.20 -0.93 -18.38
C ALA A 230 -17.36 -0.27 -17.26
N LYS A 231 -16.58 -1.08 -16.55
CA LYS A 231 -15.63 -0.58 -15.55
C LYS A 231 -14.52 0.25 -16.18
N VAL A 232 -13.90 -0.23 -17.25
CA VAL A 232 -12.90 0.50 -18.03
C VAL A 232 -13.47 1.83 -18.50
N ASN A 233 -14.66 1.82 -19.10
CA ASN A 233 -15.34 3.04 -19.56
C ASN A 233 -15.64 4.01 -18.38
N ALA A 234 -16.09 3.51 -17.23
CA ALA A 234 -16.33 4.34 -16.06
C ALA A 234 -15.04 4.96 -15.49
N ILE A 235 -13.93 4.23 -15.47
CA ILE A 235 -12.63 4.72 -15.00
C ILE A 235 -12.08 5.78 -15.95
N THR A 236 -12.19 5.59 -17.26
CA THR A 236 -11.60 6.50 -18.27
C THR A 236 -12.48 7.72 -18.58
N ASN A 237 -13.76 7.68 -18.23
CA ASN A 237 -14.69 8.79 -18.49
C ASN A 237 -14.53 9.91 -17.45
N PRO A 238 -14.02 11.11 -17.82
CA PRO A 238 -13.83 12.20 -16.90
C PRO A 238 -15.14 12.78 -16.33
N ASN A 239 -16.27 12.50 -16.97
CA ASN A 239 -17.59 12.92 -16.51
C ASN A 239 -18.21 11.93 -15.50
N HIS A 240 -17.60 10.76 -15.30
CA HIS A 240 -18.07 9.80 -14.30
C HIS A 240 -17.79 10.32 -12.88
N LYS A 241 -18.86 10.48 -12.10
CA LYS A 241 -18.74 10.98 -10.72
C LYS A 241 -18.55 9.83 -9.75
N ILE A 242 -17.40 9.79 -9.09
CA ILE A 242 -17.15 8.87 -7.98
C ILE A 242 -18.01 9.33 -6.80
N ALA A 243 -18.84 8.42 -6.27
CA ALA A 243 -19.68 8.69 -5.11
C ALA A 243 -18.87 8.59 -3.81
N PHE A 244 -19.12 9.53 -2.89
CA PHE A 244 -18.59 9.52 -1.53
C PHE A 244 -19.78 9.56 -0.56
N PRO A 245 -20.48 8.42 -0.37
CA PRO A 245 -21.73 8.40 0.39
C PRO A 245 -21.50 8.75 1.87
N PRO A 246 -22.44 9.49 2.50
CA PRO A 246 -22.45 9.65 3.93
C PRO A 246 -22.80 8.32 4.63
N ALA A 247 -22.54 8.20 5.93
CA ALA A 247 -22.76 6.98 6.70
C ALA A 247 -24.19 6.43 6.60
N ASP A 248 -25.18 7.30 6.58
CA ASP A 248 -26.59 6.93 6.64
C ASP A 248 -27.11 6.24 5.37
N SER A 249 -26.39 6.38 4.23
CA SER A 249 -26.82 5.81 2.94
C SER A 249 -26.50 4.31 2.79
N THR A 250 -25.69 3.74 3.68
CA THR A 250 -25.23 2.34 3.55
C THR A 250 -26.02 1.32 4.36
N ASN A 251 -26.99 1.74 5.14
CA ASN A 251 -27.86 0.89 6.00
C ASN A 251 -27.10 -0.13 6.91
N ARG A 252 -25.80 0.07 7.14
CA ARG A 252 -24.99 -0.78 8.02
C ARG A 252 -24.97 -0.16 9.41
N ARG A 253 -25.55 -0.84 10.37
CA ARG A 253 -25.59 -0.42 11.79
C ARG A 253 -24.15 -0.19 12.29
N GLY A 254 -23.88 1.02 12.80
CA GLY A 254 -22.58 1.40 13.40
C GLY A 254 -21.57 2.08 12.45
N TYR A 255 -21.96 2.43 11.23
CA TYR A 255 -21.10 3.20 10.33
C TYR A 255 -21.10 4.68 10.73
N THR A 256 -19.97 5.21 11.11
CA THR A 256 -19.77 6.66 11.29
C THR A 256 -19.40 7.28 9.95
N SER A 257 -19.94 8.49 9.67
CA SER A 257 -19.59 9.23 8.44
C SER A 257 -18.07 9.46 8.37
N PRO A 258 -17.44 9.20 7.22
CA PRO A 258 -16.02 9.51 7.06
C PRO A 258 -15.77 10.99 7.34
N PRO A 259 -14.68 11.34 8.03
CA PRO A 259 -14.33 12.74 8.25
C PRO A 259 -14.19 13.50 6.93
N PRO A 260 -14.68 14.78 6.84
CA PRO A 260 -14.62 15.55 5.61
C PRO A 260 -13.23 15.66 4.99
N PHE A 261 -12.18 15.72 5.80
CA PHE A 261 -10.80 15.80 5.31
C PHE A 261 -10.38 14.50 4.56
N LEU A 262 -10.84 13.30 4.99
CA LEU A 262 -10.56 12.06 4.26
C LEU A 262 -11.27 12.04 2.91
N ILE A 263 -12.50 12.53 2.84
CA ILE A 263 -13.24 12.67 1.59
C ILE A 263 -12.49 13.62 0.64
N ASP A 264 -11.98 14.75 1.15
CA ASP A 264 -11.18 15.70 0.37
C ASP A 264 -9.89 15.04 -0.16
N VAL A 265 -9.16 14.30 0.68
CA VAL A 265 -7.96 13.57 0.26
C VAL A 265 -8.28 12.56 -0.84
N MET A 266 -9.34 11.74 -0.68
CA MET A 266 -9.76 10.79 -1.70
C MET A 266 -10.12 11.50 -3.01
N ARG A 267 -10.87 12.60 -2.97
CA ARG A 267 -11.23 13.39 -4.16
C ARG A 267 -10.01 13.94 -4.88
N ARG A 268 -9.00 14.42 -4.16
CA ARG A 268 -7.74 14.90 -4.75
C ARG A 268 -6.94 13.77 -5.41
N CYS A 269 -6.86 12.60 -4.77
CA CYS A 269 -6.16 11.45 -5.35
C CYS A 269 -6.87 10.90 -6.60
N LEU A 270 -8.21 10.92 -6.63
CA LEU A 270 -9.06 10.35 -7.68
C LEU A 270 -9.50 11.37 -8.73
N GLN A 271 -8.68 12.39 -9.01
CA GLN A 271 -8.87 13.31 -10.13
C GLN A 271 -8.52 12.62 -11.46
N HIS A 272 -9.38 12.76 -12.49
CA HIS A 272 -9.07 12.23 -13.83
C HIS A 272 -7.87 12.93 -14.44
N ASP A 273 -7.79 14.26 -14.32
CA ASP A 273 -6.57 14.98 -14.67
C ASP A 273 -5.44 14.63 -13.71
N ARG A 274 -4.46 13.88 -14.22
CA ARG A 274 -3.28 13.49 -13.45
C ARG A 274 -2.49 14.67 -12.89
N LYS A 275 -2.48 15.83 -13.58
CA LYS A 275 -1.79 17.04 -13.12
C LYS A 275 -2.44 17.64 -11.88
N ALA A 276 -3.75 17.49 -11.72
CA ALA A 276 -4.50 17.97 -10.56
C ALA A 276 -4.30 17.10 -9.30
N ARG A 277 -3.78 15.86 -9.44
CA ARG A 277 -3.50 15.01 -8.28
C ARG A 277 -2.30 15.55 -7.50
N PRO A 278 -2.31 15.49 -6.16
CA PRO A 278 -1.14 15.82 -5.34
C PRO A 278 0.02 14.86 -5.60
N THR A 279 1.22 15.20 -5.15
CA THR A 279 2.32 14.24 -5.00
C THR A 279 2.16 13.48 -3.69
N VAL A 280 2.83 12.32 -3.55
CA VAL A 280 2.83 11.56 -2.29
C VAL A 280 3.47 12.38 -1.17
N SER A 281 4.54 13.13 -1.47
CA SER A 281 5.15 14.06 -0.52
C SER A 281 4.17 15.14 -0.03
N GLN A 282 3.35 15.71 -0.91
CA GLN A 282 2.30 16.67 -0.51
C GLN A 282 1.23 16.01 0.36
N LEU A 283 0.87 14.76 0.09
CA LEU A 283 -0.07 14.01 0.92
C LEU A 283 0.49 13.75 2.33
N LEU A 284 1.79 13.44 2.46
CA LEU A 284 2.45 13.25 3.76
C LEU A 284 2.49 14.52 4.62
N GLN A 285 2.47 15.70 4.00
CA GLN A 285 2.46 16.99 4.71
C GLN A 285 1.10 17.37 5.30
N ILE A 286 0.02 16.63 4.95
CA ILE A 286 -1.31 16.89 5.51
C ILE A 286 -1.34 16.44 6.98
N PRO A 287 -1.74 17.33 7.94
CA PRO A 287 -1.77 16.97 9.35
C PRO A 287 -3.01 16.13 9.68
N TYR A 288 -2.97 14.83 9.38
CA TYR A 288 -4.10 13.91 9.59
C TYR A 288 -4.57 13.79 11.04
N VAL A 289 -3.69 13.98 12.01
CA VAL A 289 -3.98 13.82 13.45
C VAL A 289 -4.51 15.11 14.08
N GLY A 290 -4.28 16.26 13.44
CA GLY A 290 -4.67 17.58 13.97
C GLY A 290 -6.10 18.00 13.63
N CYS A 291 -6.73 17.40 12.62
CA CYS A 291 -7.99 17.89 12.06
C CYS A 291 -9.25 17.59 12.90
N ASN A 292 -9.15 16.75 13.94
CA ASN A 292 -10.26 16.39 14.84
C ASN A 292 -9.93 16.62 16.32
N CYS A 293 -8.77 17.19 16.66
CA CYS A 293 -8.59 17.70 18.00
C CYS A 293 -9.41 18.99 18.13
N PRO A 294 -10.37 19.05 19.08
CA PRO A 294 -10.92 20.34 19.47
C PRO A 294 -9.78 21.27 19.82
N PRO A 295 -9.90 22.60 19.57
CA PRO A 295 -8.83 23.55 19.86
C PRO A 295 -8.32 23.30 21.28
N ALA A 296 -7.02 23.47 21.51
CA ALA A 296 -6.36 23.13 22.77
C ALA A 296 -7.05 23.72 24.02
N SER A 297 -7.87 24.74 23.82
CA SER A 297 -8.76 25.35 24.84
C SER A 297 -9.98 24.45 25.22
N SER A 298 -10.28 23.39 24.49
CA SER A 298 -11.42 22.48 24.74
C SER A 298 -10.99 21.05 25.14
N LEU A 299 -9.69 20.79 25.32
CA LEU A 299 -9.27 19.54 25.93
C LEU A 299 -9.77 19.52 27.39
N PRO A 300 -10.53 18.50 27.81
CA PRO A 300 -10.95 18.41 29.20
C PRO A 300 -9.69 18.38 30.04
N SER A 301 -9.52 19.40 30.91
CA SER A 301 -8.48 19.38 31.93
C SER A 301 -8.64 18.09 32.73
N ILE A 302 -7.55 17.38 32.94
CA ILE A 302 -7.60 16.16 33.78
C ILE A 302 -8.20 16.58 35.11
N PRO A 303 -9.34 15.98 35.54
CA PRO A 303 -9.97 16.37 36.78
C PRO A 303 -8.98 16.31 37.94
N PRO A 304 -8.98 17.27 38.87
CA PRO A 304 -8.07 17.29 40.01
C PRO A 304 -8.08 15.99 40.83
N SER A 305 -9.23 15.32 40.87
CA SER A 305 -9.39 14.01 41.51
C SER A 305 -8.62 12.88 40.83
N ILE A 306 -8.42 12.93 39.51
CA ILE A 306 -7.63 11.96 38.76
C ILE A 306 -6.15 12.30 38.90
N LEU A 307 -5.78 13.57 38.82
CA LEU A 307 -4.40 14.03 39.06
C LEU A 307 -3.93 13.64 40.47
N SER A 308 -4.78 13.78 41.48
CA SER A 308 -4.50 13.36 42.85
C SER A 308 -4.26 11.84 42.96
N LYS A 309 -5.05 11.02 42.30
CA LYS A 309 -4.85 9.56 42.26
C LYS A 309 -3.55 9.16 41.56
N ILE A 310 -3.22 9.80 40.44
CA ILE A 310 -1.96 9.58 39.73
C ILE A 310 -0.78 9.97 40.59
N LYS A 311 -0.85 11.12 41.30
CA LYS A 311 0.19 11.56 42.23
C LYS A 311 0.47 10.55 43.36
N HIS A 312 -0.57 9.90 43.88
CA HIS A 312 -0.41 8.89 44.94
C HIS A 312 0.12 7.53 44.44
N SER A 313 0.10 7.30 43.12
CA SER A 313 0.59 6.05 42.51
C SER A 313 1.98 6.16 41.90
N LEU A 314 2.58 7.36 41.86
CA LEU A 314 3.90 7.61 41.30
C LEU A 314 4.90 8.03 42.41
N GLU A 315 6.16 7.71 42.21
CA GLU A 315 7.24 8.25 43.00
C GLU A 315 7.44 9.76 42.74
N GLU A 316 7.99 10.49 43.68
CA GLU A 316 8.11 11.96 43.60
C GLU A 316 8.88 12.44 42.35
N ASN A 317 9.83 11.66 41.91
CA ASN A 317 10.65 11.93 40.72
C ASN A 317 9.85 11.70 39.42
N GLU A 318 9.02 10.67 39.37
CA GLU A 318 8.14 10.36 38.23
C GLU A 318 7.01 11.39 38.11
N TRP A 319 6.47 11.83 39.26
CA TRP A 319 5.49 12.89 39.29
C TRP A 319 6.02 14.21 38.75
N ARG A 320 7.28 14.57 39.09
CA ARG A 320 7.95 15.77 38.59
C ARG A 320 8.15 15.70 37.06
N GLN A 321 8.62 14.56 36.56
CA GLN A 321 8.80 14.34 35.13
C GLN A 321 7.47 14.42 34.34
N LEU A 322 6.38 13.89 34.92
CA LEU A 322 5.04 13.99 34.33
C LEU A 322 4.56 15.43 34.25
N LEU A 323 4.75 16.22 35.34
CA LEU A 323 4.39 17.65 35.33
C LEU A 323 5.19 18.45 34.31
N GLU A 324 6.51 18.24 34.23
CA GLU A 324 7.35 18.90 33.22
C GLU A 324 6.93 18.53 31.78
N ALA A 325 6.57 17.27 31.54
CA ALA A 325 6.07 16.83 30.23
C ALA A 325 4.72 17.46 29.86
N LEU A 326 3.84 17.67 30.83
CA LEU A 326 2.55 18.33 30.64
C LEU A 326 2.73 19.84 30.43
N GLU A 327 3.69 20.50 31.08
CA GLU A 327 4.00 21.93 30.92
C GLU A 327 4.65 22.23 29.56
N ARG A 328 5.56 21.35 29.07
CA ARG A 328 6.18 21.47 27.73
C ARG A 328 5.17 21.35 26.58
N ARG A 329 3.94 20.87 26.83
CA ARG A 329 2.86 20.79 25.84
C ARG A 329 1.93 22.00 25.82
N LYS A 330 2.14 23.01 26.68
CA LYS A 330 1.43 24.28 26.57
C LYS A 330 1.98 25.02 25.34
N PRO A 331 1.13 25.43 24.37
CA PRO A 331 1.60 26.25 23.28
C PRO A 331 2.14 27.56 23.84
N LEU A 332 3.30 27.97 23.35
CA LEU A 332 3.84 29.34 23.58
C LEU A 332 2.77 30.34 23.10
N GLN A 333 2.33 31.19 24.00
CA GLN A 333 1.44 32.32 23.72
C GLN A 333 2.10 33.31 22.77
#